data_2cb2db654da1e61a32e0955fba180df4
#
_entry.id   2cb2db654da1e61a32e0955fba180df4
#
_cell.length_a   1.000
_cell.length_b   1.000
_cell.length_c   1.000
_cell.angle_alpha   90.00
_cell.angle_beta   90.00
_cell.angle_gamma   90.00
#
_symmetry.space_group_name_H-M   'P 1'
#
loop_
_entity.id
_entity.type
_entity.pdbx_description
1 polymer ?
#
loop_
_entity_poly.entity_id
_entity_poly.type
_entity_poly.pdbx_seq_one_letter_code
_entity_poly.pdbx_strand_id
1 'polypeptide(L)'
;MKFCIFGAGGTGGTLAAYLAMADNDVTLIARGQHLKAIQEKGLVLHTNHRGTVTVDNIKAVTADEYVDTPDVLFVCVKYYNIEDAIAFAYEKAGQDTLIVPILNVFGTGGVMQEQLPDNTCLDGCIYVMSEIEAPGVIYQSNKILRVIFGYRPKQEEKLIDKAWQLEQILRDAEIKAHFSNNIIRDALQKFAFVSPAAAAGSYFDVTCENFQHSGEERDTFTGLIKEVVALGKAMGVEFEQDLVEVGLKMMDALKPDSTMSMQRDIQRSRQSEFSGLVTRVVNLGKEYGVSVPLYEKINDWGAAKSIK
;
A
#
# COMPACT_ATOMS: atom_id res chain seq x y z
N MET A 1 3.45 -22.59 -2.12
CA MET A 1 3.58 -21.48 -3.11
C MET A 1 4.91 -20.79 -2.91
N LYS A 2 5.57 -20.38 -4.01
CA LYS A 2 6.74 -19.50 -3.99
C LYS A 2 6.29 -18.04 -3.97
N PHE A 3 6.67 -17.32 -2.95
CA PHE A 3 6.37 -15.91 -2.81
C PHE A 3 7.57 -15.05 -3.19
N CYS A 4 7.37 -14.08 -4.05
CA CYS A 4 8.31 -13.00 -4.28
C CYS A 4 7.70 -11.70 -3.75
N ILE A 5 8.44 -10.97 -2.92
CA ILE A 5 8.02 -9.69 -2.38
C ILE A 5 8.94 -8.62 -2.93
N PHE A 6 8.43 -7.82 -3.85
CA PHE A 6 9.16 -6.74 -4.48
C PHE A 6 9.04 -5.47 -3.66
N GLY A 7 10.11 -5.18 -2.91
CA GLY A 7 10.22 -4.04 -2.01
C GLY A 7 10.28 -4.43 -0.53
N ALA A 8 11.47 -4.32 0.06
CA ALA A 8 11.78 -4.68 1.44
C ALA A 8 11.58 -3.52 2.44
N GLY A 9 10.63 -2.64 2.16
CA GLY A 9 10.23 -1.58 3.09
C GLY A 9 9.46 -2.11 4.31
N GLY A 10 8.96 -1.23 5.16
CA GLY A 10 8.16 -1.63 6.33
C GLY A 10 7.03 -2.60 5.96
N THR A 11 6.26 -2.29 4.92
CA THR A 11 5.15 -3.12 4.44
C THR A 11 5.62 -4.50 3.96
N GLY A 12 6.52 -4.51 2.96
CA GLY A 12 6.97 -5.78 2.35
C GLY A 12 7.81 -6.63 3.31
N GLY A 13 8.66 -5.99 4.12
CA GLY A 13 9.43 -6.70 5.15
C GLY A 13 8.54 -7.34 6.21
N THR A 14 7.49 -6.63 6.67
CA THR A 14 6.50 -7.23 7.61
C THR A 14 5.79 -8.41 6.97
N LEU A 15 5.27 -8.25 5.74
CA LEU A 15 4.58 -9.34 5.04
C LEU A 15 5.49 -10.55 4.84
N ALA A 16 6.74 -10.32 4.41
CA ALA A 16 7.75 -11.35 4.21
C ALA A 16 8.06 -12.11 5.50
N ALA A 17 8.23 -11.39 6.60
CA ALA A 17 8.51 -12.00 7.89
C ALA A 17 7.38 -12.94 8.34
N TYR A 18 6.13 -12.49 8.26
CA TYR A 18 4.98 -13.32 8.66
C TYR A 18 4.83 -14.57 7.77
N LEU A 19 4.99 -14.43 6.46
CA LEU A 19 4.94 -15.56 5.54
C LEU A 19 6.07 -16.57 5.81
N ALA A 20 7.29 -16.10 6.02
CA ALA A 20 8.45 -16.97 6.28
C ALA A 20 8.37 -17.63 7.66
N MET A 21 7.86 -16.95 8.70
CA MET A 21 7.60 -17.56 10.02
C MET A 21 6.55 -18.69 9.97
N ALA A 22 5.70 -18.71 8.94
CA ALA A 22 4.76 -19.79 8.65
C ALA A 22 5.32 -20.81 7.64
N ASP A 23 6.64 -20.91 7.53
CA ASP A 23 7.38 -21.88 6.69
C ASP A 23 7.06 -21.81 5.19
N ASN A 24 6.64 -20.65 4.68
CA ASN A 24 6.48 -20.43 3.25
C ASN A 24 7.83 -20.12 2.57
N ASP A 25 7.95 -20.51 1.29
CA ASP A 25 9.11 -20.16 0.45
C ASP A 25 9.03 -18.71 0.02
N VAL A 26 9.79 -17.84 0.69
CA VAL A 26 9.74 -16.38 0.51
C VAL A 26 11.07 -15.85 0.01
N THR A 27 11.04 -15.14 -1.11
CA THR A 27 12.17 -14.32 -1.58
C THR A 27 11.80 -12.84 -1.50
N LEU A 28 12.60 -12.09 -0.80
CA LEU A 28 12.45 -10.64 -0.60
C LEU A 28 13.42 -9.89 -1.52
N ILE A 29 12.89 -9.03 -2.40
CA ILE A 29 13.70 -8.18 -3.25
C ILE A 29 14.07 -6.92 -2.47
N ALA A 30 15.37 -6.77 -2.21
CA ALA A 30 15.93 -5.71 -1.39
C ALA A 30 17.17 -5.10 -2.05
N ARG A 31 17.69 -4.01 -1.49
CA ARG A 31 18.90 -3.34 -2.00
C ARG A 31 19.75 -2.72 -0.89
N GLY A 32 20.99 -2.43 -1.23
CA GLY A 32 21.90 -1.65 -0.39
C GLY A 32 22.21 -2.29 0.97
N GLN A 33 22.34 -1.48 2.00
CA GLN A 33 22.68 -1.95 3.36
C GLN A 33 21.58 -2.80 3.98
N HIS A 34 20.31 -2.54 3.64
CA HIS A 34 19.19 -3.34 4.13
C HIS A 34 19.28 -4.78 3.63
N LEU A 35 19.55 -4.98 2.34
CA LEU A 35 19.80 -6.32 1.76
C LEU A 35 20.96 -7.03 2.45
N LYS A 36 22.13 -6.37 2.56
CA LYS A 36 23.31 -6.98 3.20
C LYS A 36 23.02 -7.44 4.62
N ALA A 37 22.33 -6.60 5.40
CA ALA A 37 22.01 -6.94 6.79
C ALA A 37 21.05 -8.16 6.86
N ILE A 38 20.06 -8.27 5.96
CA ILE A 38 19.16 -9.42 5.90
C ILE A 38 19.94 -10.68 5.51
N GLN A 39 20.83 -10.59 4.52
CA GLN A 39 21.66 -11.74 4.09
C GLN A 39 22.61 -12.24 5.19
N GLU A 40 23.15 -11.33 6.00
CA GLU A 40 24.11 -11.67 7.06
C GLU A 40 23.44 -12.16 8.35
N LYS A 41 22.24 -11.65 8.69
CA LYS A 41 21.66 -11.81 10.04
C LYS A 41 20.20 -12.25 10.04
N GLY A 42 19.62 -12.52 8.87
CA GLY A 42 18.18 -12.71 8.72
C GLY A 42 17.40 -11.38 8.78
N LEU A 43 16.10 -11.43 8.53
CA LEU A 43 15.20 -10.30 8.68
C LEU A 43 14.71 -10.22 10.13
N VAL A 44 15.00 -9.13 10.81
CA VAL A 44 14.52 -8.90 12.17
C VAL A 44 13.18 -8.17 12.13
N LEU A 45 12.17 -8.77 12.76
CA LEU A 45 10.87 -8.15 12.99
C LEU A 45 10.74 -7.77 14.45
N HIS A 46 10.72 -6.47 14.73
CA HIS A 46 10.49 -5.90 16.05
C HIS A 46 9.04 -5.46 16.17
N THR A 47 8.30 -5.97 17.15
CA THR A 47 6.90 -5.64 17.36
C THR A 47 6.59 -5.36 18.82
N ASN A 48 5.65 -4.46 19.10
CA ASN A 48 5.19 -4.17 20.44
C ASN A 48 4.38 -5.30 21.10
N HIS A 49 3.91 -6.28 20.31
CA HIS A 49 3.01 -7.33 20.79
C HIS A 49 3.62 -8.74 20.81
N ARG A 50 4.73 -8.96 20.10
CA ARG A 50 5.44 -10.26 20.03
C ARG A 50 6.90 -10.15 20.47
N GLY A 51 7.41 -8.91 20.72
CA GLY A 51 8.82 -8.66 20.92
C GLY A 51 9.60 -8.70 19.60
N THR A 52 10.83 -9.16 19.67
CA THR A 52 11.76 -9.22 18.54
C THR A 52 11.91 -10.68 18.07
N VAL A 53 11.73 -10.90 16.78
CA VAL A 53 11.91 -12.20 16.14
C VAL A 53 12.90 -12.03 14.99
N THR A 54 13.85 -12.95 14.87
CA THR A 54 14.74 -13.06 13.70
C THR A 54 14.21 -14.16 12.79
N VAL A 55 14.05 -13.86 11.50
CA VAL A 55 13.55 -14.75 10.46
C VAL A 55 14.72 -15.13 9.56
N ASP A 56 15.28 -16.33 9.77
CA ASP A 56 16.48 -16.82 9.08
C ASP A 56 16.18 -17.61 7.80
N ASN A 57 14.95 -18.10 7.66
CA ASN A 57 14.50 -18.91 6.51
C ASN A 57 13.96 -18.05 5.35
N ILE A 58 14.35 -16.79 5.27
CA ILE A 58 13.99 -15.87 4.18
C ILE A 58 15.16 -15.68 3.22
N LYS A 59 14.93 -15.81 1.92
CA LYS A 59 15.91 -15.42 0.90
C LYS A 59 15.79 -13.92 0.65
N ALA A 60 16.92 -13.23 0.56
CA ALA A 60 16.95 -11.81 0.16
C ALA A 60 17.98 -11.62 -0.95
N VAL A 61 17.55 -11.02 -2.07
CA VAL A 61 18.37 -10.80 -3.27
C VAL A 61 18.04 -9.46 -3.90
N THR A 62 18.90 -9.00 -4.82
CA THR A 62 18.55 -7.89 -5.71
C THR A 62 17.57 -8.34 -6.80
N ALA A 63 16.95 -7.41 -7.52
CA ALA A 63 16.05 -7.75 -8.63
C ALA A 63 16.76 -8.55 -9.73
N ASP A 64 18.00 -8.21 -10.04
CA ASP A 64 18.80 -8.86 -11.09
C ASP A 64 19.23 -10.27 -10.70
N GLU A 65 19.46 -10.52 -9.41
CA GLU A 65 19.84 -11.83 -8.87
C GLU A 65 18.66 -12.81 -8.74
N TYR A 66 17.42 -12.32 -8.84
CA TYR A 66 16.25 -13.19 -8.76
C TYR A 66 16.08 -14.02 -10.04
N VAL A 67 16.12 -15.36 -9.90
CA VAL A 67 16.12 -16.29 -11.05
C VAL A 67 14.88 -17.18 -11.13
N ASP A 68 14.05 -17.21 -10.08
CA ASP A 68 12.84 -18.01 -10.03
C ASP A 68 11.66 -17.36 -10.76
N THR A 69 10.61 -18.16 -11.00
CA THR A 69 9.27 -17.67 -11.35
C THR A 69 8.37 -17.83 -10.13
N PRO A 70 7.80 -16.74 -9.58
CA PRO A 70 6.98 -16.83 -8.38
C PRO A 70 5.57 -17.33 -8.69
N ASP A 71 4.93 -18.03 -7.74
CA ASP A 71 3.49 -18.28 -7.77
C ASP A 71 2.71 -17.00 -7.47
N VAL A 72 3.22 -16.21 -6.53
CA VAL A 72 2.65 -14.92 -6.10
C VAL A 72 3.74 -13.87 -6.03
N LEU A 73 3.52 -12.75 -6.71
CA LEU A 73 4.35 -11.57 -6.66
C LEU A 73 3.60 -10.45 -5.91
N PHE A 74 4.00 -10.18 -4.67
CA PHE A 74 3.54 -8.98 -3.98
C PHE A 74 4.39 -7.78 -4.35
N VAL A 75 3.76 -6.68 -4.75
CA VAL A 75 4.43 -5.41 -5.02
C VAL A 75 4.20 -4.47 -3.84
N CYS A 76 5.29 -4.14 -3.15
CA CYS A 76 5.30 -3.40 -1.87
C CYS A 76 6.19 -2.16 -1.93
N VAL A 77 6.43 -1.61 -3.10
CA VAL A 77 7.23 -0.41 -3.30
C VAL A 77 6.41 0.86 -3.07
N LYS A 78 7.06 1.99 -3.02
CA LYS A 78 6.43 3.30 -3.16
C LYS A 78 5.96 3.50 -4.61
N TYR A 79 4.86 4.22 -4.81
CA TYR A 79 4.23 4.37 -6.13
C TYR A 79 5.19 4.92 -7.20
N TYR A 80 6.12 5.77 -6.84
CA TYR A 80 7.12 6.30 -7.77
C TYR A 80 8.15 5.26 -8.28
N ASN A 81 8.16 4.05 -7.72
CA ASN A 81 8.96 2.91 -8.20
C ASN A 81 8.07 1.84 -8.88
N ILE A 82 6.87 2.20 -9.32
CA ILE A 82 5.94 1.22 -9.90
C ILE A 82 6.47 0.69 -11.24
N GLU A 83 7.15 1.53 -12.03
CA GLU A 83 7.74 1.13 -13.30
C GLU A 83 8.85 0.07 -13.12
N ASP A 84 9.65 0.19 -12.06
CA ASP A 84 10.66 -0.84 -11.72
C ASP A 84 9.97 -2.19 -11.39
N ALA A 85 8.85 -2.13 -10.69
CA ALA A 85 8.07 -3.34 -10.36
C ALA A 85 7.40 -3.96 -11.58
N ILE A 86 6.92 -3.15 -12.52
CA ILE A 86 6.35 -3.62 -13.79
C ILE A 86 7.43 -4.28 -14.64
N ALA A 87 8.60 -3.64 -14.79
CA ALA A 87 9.72 -4.22 -15.52
C ALA A 87 10.17 -5.56 -14.91
N PHE A 88 10.27 -5.63 -13.57
CA PHE A 88 10.58 -6.87 -12.86
C PHE A 88 9.51 -7.95 -13.11
N ALA A 89 8.23 -7.60 -13.01
CA ALA A 89 7.14 -8.53 -13.25
C ALA A 89 7.15 -9.05 -14.70
N TYR A 90 7.41 -8.18 -15.68
CA TYR A 90 7.51 -8.55 -17.08
C TYR A 90 8.59 -9.61 -17.32
N GLU A 91 9.73 -9.51 -16.64
CA GLU A 91 10.84 -10.46 -16.78
C GLU A 91 10.65 -11.77 -16.00
N LYS A 92 10.03 -11.69 -14.82
CA LYS A 92 10.08 -12.79 -13.83
C LYS A 92 8.74 -13.48 -13.60
N ALA A 93 7.61 -12.82 -13.88
CA ALA A 93 6.30 -13.42 -13.70
C ALA A 93 5.93 -14.31 -14.89
N GLY A 94 5.50 -15.53 -14.61
CA GLY A 94 4.89 -16.43 -15.60
C GLY A 94 3.38 -16.15 -15.77
N GLN A 95 2.75 -16.85 -16.70
CA GLN A 95 1.29 -16.77 -16.93
C GLN A 95 0.47 -17.20 -15.70
N ASP A 96 1.02 -18.11 -14.90
CA ASP A 96 0.41 -18.61 -13.66
C ASP A 96 0.82 -17.80 -12.42
N THR A 97 1.55 -16.71 -12.57
CA THR A 97 1.91 -15.83 -11.47
C THR A 97 0.75 -14.89 -11.14
N LEU A 98 0.33 -14.88 -9.88
CA LEU A 98 -0.64 -13.91 -9.37
C LEU A 98 0.11 -12.67 -8.88
N ILE A 99 -0.10 -11.52 -9.52
CA ILE A 99 0.54 -10.25 -9.16
C ILE A 99 -0.41 -9.44 -8.29
N VAL A 100 0.03 -9.09 -7.08
CA VAL A 100 -0.80 -8.41 -6.08
C VAL A 100 -0.09 -7.16 -5.56
N PRO A 101 -0.30 -5.99 -6.19
CA PRO A 101 0.18 -4.73 -5.63
C PRO A 101 -0.63 -4.35 -4.39
N ILE A 102 0.06 -4.01 -3.32
CA ILE A 102 -0.55 -3.63 -2.03
C ILE A 102 -0.07 -2.26 -1.55
N LEU A 103 0.15 -1.36 -2.49
CA LEU A 103 0.54 0.02 -2.25
C LEU A 103 -0.61 0.82 -1.57
N ASN A 104 -0.28 2.04 -1.13
CA ASN A 104 -1.29 2.97 -0.60
C ASN A 104 -2.08 3.69 -1.70
N VAL A 105 -1.71 3.52 -2.96
CA VAL A 105 -2.32 4.18 -4.11
C VAL A 105 -3.42 3.31 -4.71
N PHE A 106 -4.58 3.91 -4.92
CA PHE A 106 -5.75 3.24 -5.49
C PHE A 106 -5.57 2.91 -6.97
N GLY A 107 -6.03 1.71 -7.37
CA GLY A 107 -6.07 1.26 -8.76
C GLY A 107 -4.72 0.85 -9.34
N THR A 108 -3.72 0.57 -8.49
CA THR A 108 -2.37 0.17 -8.93
C THR A 108 -2.37 -1.13 -9.73
N GLY A 109 -3.24 -2.09 -9.39
CA GLY A 109 -3.37 -3.33 -10.15
C GLY A 109 -3.86 -3.11 -11.58
N GLY A 110 -4.76 -2.14 -11.79
CA GLY A 110 -5.18 -1.72 -13.12
C GLY A 110 -4.03 -1.15 -13.95
N VAL A 111 -3.24 -0.25 -13.35
CA VAL A 111 -2.05 0.33 -14.00
C VAL A 111 -1.04 -0.74 -14.40
N MET A 112 -0.80 -1.73 -13.53
CA MET A 112 0.09 -2.85 -13.86
C MET A 112 -0.50 -3.74 -14.95
N GLN A 113 -1.83 -4.03 -14.92
CA GLN A 113 -2.48 -4.89 -15.90
C GLN A 113 -2.42 -4.32 -17.32
N GLU A 114 -2.50 -2.99 -17.48
CA GLU A 114 -2.38 -2.33 -18.79
C GLU A 114 -1.01 -2.58 -19.43
N GLN A 115 0.05 -2.68 -18.63
CA GLN A 115 1.42 -2.91 -19.10
C GLN A 115 1.82 -4.41 -19.10
N LEU A 116 1.05 -5.25 -18.42
CA LEU A 116 1.26 -6.70 -18.28
C LEU A 116 0.01 -7.47 -18.74
N PRO A 117 -0.39 -7.37 -20.03
CA PRO A 117 -1.66 -7.91 -20.52
C PRO A 117 -1.78 -9.44 -20.42
N ASP A 118 -0.65 -10.15 -20.45
CA ASP A 118 -0.60 -11.61 -20.40
C ASP A 118 -0.58 -12.17 -18.97
N ASN A 119 -0.43 -11.31 -17.95
CA ASN A 119 -0.40 -11.69 -16.55
C ASN A 119 -1.74 -11.42 -15.86
N THR A 120 -1.93 -11.99 -14.68
CA THR A 120 -3.06 -11.69 -13.81
C THR A 120 -2.62 -10.71 -12.71
N CYS A 121 -2.94 -9.44 -12.89
CA CYS A 121 -2.69 -8.39 -11.88
C CYS A 121 -3.99 -8.09 -11.13
N LEU A 122 -4.07 -8.45 -9.86
CA LEU A 122 -5.20 -8.08 -8.99
C LEU A 122 -5.06 -6.65 -8.48
N ASP A 123 -6.14 -6.08 -7.96
CA ASP A 123 -6.01 -4.95 -7.05
C ASP A 123 -5.86 -5.46 -5.62
N GLY A 124 -5.13 -4.70 -4.79
CA GLY A 124 -4.94 -5.04 -3.40
C GLY A 124 -4.66 -3.82 -2.52
N CYS A 125 -4.86 -4.00 -1.24
CA CYS A 125 -4.46 -3.03 -0.24
C CYS A 125 -4.07 -3.73 1.06
N ILE A 126 -3.23 -3.07 1.87
CA ILE A 126 -2.75 -3.60 3.14
C ILE A 126 -2.94 -2.57 4.26
N TYR A 127 -3.36 -3.04 5.41
CA TYR A 127 -3.39 -2.27 6.66
C TYR A 127 -2.24 -2.76 7.53
N VAL A 128 -1.23 -1.96 7.67
CA VAL A 128 -0.06 -2.20 8.52
C VAL A 128 0.55 -0.85 8.91
N MET A 129 1.08 -0.77 10.11
CA MET A 129 1.90 0.37 10.54
C MET A 129 3.30 -0.16 10.85
N SER A 130 4.18 0.00 9.88
CA SER A 130 5.54 -0.50 9.96
C SER A 130 6.51 0.38 9.18
N GLU A 131 7.77 0.35 9.60
CA GLU A 131 8.87 1.08 9.00
C GLU A 131 10.18 0.32 9.13
N ILE A 132 11.19 0.73 8.38
CA ILE A 132 12.56 0.26 8.56
C ILE A 132 13.14 1.00 9.76
N GLU A 133 13.38 0.30 10.86
CA GLU A 133 14.01 0.85 12.07
C GLU A 133 15.53 0.99 11.90
N ALA A 134 16.14 -0.03 11.29
CA ALA A 134 17.55 -0.08 10.95
C ALA A 134 17.77 -1.02 9.75
N PRO A 135 18.93 -1.03 9.09
CA PRO A 135 19.23 -2.03 8.08
C PRO A 135 18.98 -3.46 8.59
N GLY A 136 18.13 -4.23 7.88
CA GLY A 136 17.71 -5.58 8.27
C GLY A 136 16.65 -5.66 9.37
N VAL A 137 16.20 -4.52 9.93
CA VAL A 137 15.23 -4.48 11.04
C VAL A 137 13.98 -3.75 10.62
N ILE A 138 12.83 -4.41 10.71
CA ILE A 138 11.51 -3.85 10.51
C ILE A 138 10.82 -3.67 11.88
N TYR A 139 10.29 -2.48 12.12
CA TYR A 139 9.47 -2.19 13.28
C TYR A 139 7.99 -2.14 12.88
N GLN A 140 7.17 -2.97 13.52
CA GLN A 140 5.72 -2.94 13.41
C GLN A 140 5.11 -2.39 14.70
N SER A 141 4.53 -1.20 14.64
CA SER A 141 4.07 -0.48 15.83
C SER A 141 2.74 -0.96 16.41
N ASN A 142 1.90 -1.66 15.62
CA ASN A 142 0.62 -2.18 16.06
C ASN A 142 0.38 -3.64 15.60
N LYS A 143 -0.70 -4.27 16.12
CA LYS A 143 -1.06 -5.65 15.78
C LYS A 143 -1.75 -5.80 14.42
N ILE A 144 -2.07 -4.68 13.75
CA ILE A 144 -2.85 -4.74 12.52
C ILE A 144 -1.94 -5.17 11.39
N LEU A 145 -2.25 -6.33 10.82
CA LEU A 145 -1.73 -6.79 9.55
C LEU A 145 -2.91 -7.43 8.81
N ARG A 146 -3.44 -6.70 7.83
CA ARG A 146 -4.59 -7.13 7.03
C ARG A 146 -4.33 -6.86 5.57
N VAL A 147 -4.48 -7.89 4.75
CA VAL A 147 -4.38 -7.82 3.27
C VAL A 147 -5.75 -8.07 2.68
N ILE A 148 -6.19 -7.19 1.79
CA ILE A 148 -7.39 -7.37 0.99
C ILE A 148 -6.97 -7.30 -0.46
N PHE A 149 -7.43 -8.24 -1.28
CA PHE A 149 -7.11 -8.30 -2.70
C PHE A 149 -8.27 -8.95 -3.46
N GLY A 150 -8.35 -8.70 -4.77
CA GLY A 150 -9.42 -9.27 -5.57
C GLY A 150 -9.35 -8.86 -7.03
N TYR A 151 -10.20 -9.47 -7.82
CA TYR A 151 -10.40 -9.12 -9.22
C TYR A 151 -11.19 -7.82 -9.36
N ARG A 152 -10.80 -7.01 -10.35
CA ARG A 152 -11.60 -5.84 -10.75
C ARG A 152 -12.86 -6.29 -11.49
N PRO A 153 -13.91 -5.48 -11.52
CA PRO A 153 -15.08 -5.76 -12.34
C PRO A 153 -14.69 -6.04 -13.81
N LYS A 154 -15.23 -7.07 -14.40
CA LYS A 154 -14.98 -7.53 -15.77
C LYS A 154 -13.57 -8.07 -16.04
N GLN A 155 -12.70 -8.17 -15.06
CA GLN A 155 -11.43 -8.86 -15.19
C GLN A 155 -11.69 -10.37 -15.26
N GLU A 156 -10.99 -11.07 -16.17
CA GLU A 156 -11.07 -12.53 -16.27
C GLU A 156 -10.43 -13.18 -15.03
N GLU A 157 -11.14 -14.12 -14.42
CA GLU A 157 -10.72 -14.77 -13.16
C GLU A 157 -9.88 -16.03 -13.42
N LYS A 158 -8.83 -15.90 -14.26
CA LYS A 158 -7.96 -17.02 -14.70
C LYS A 158 -7.34 -17.82 -13.55
N LEU A 159 -6.99 -17.16 -12.45
CA LEU A 159 -6.27 -17.76 -11.32
C LEU A 159 -7.10 -17.72 -10.01
N ILE A 160 -8.42 -17.87 -10.11
CA ILE A 160 -9.33 -17.75 -8.97
C ILE A 160 -9.01 -18.78 -7.86
N ASP A 161 -8.71 -20.03 -8.21
CA ASP A 161 -8.36 -21.05 -7.22
C ASP A 161 -7.06 -20.70 -6.48
N LYS A 162 -6.09 -20.15 -7.21
CA LYS A 162 -4.83 -19.65 -6.61
C LYS A 162 -5.09 -18.47 -5.67
N ALA A 163 -6.03 -17.59 -6.00
CA ALA A 163 -6.42 -16.47 -5.14
C ALA A 163 -7.07 -16.95 -3.84
N TRP A 164 -7.94 -17.96 -3.88
CA TRP A 164 -8.50 -18.59 -2.68
C TRP A 164 -7.43 -19.29 -1.84
N GLN A 165 -6.50 -19.99 -2.48
CA GLN A 165 -5.36 -20.61 -1.78
C GLN A 165 -4.47 -19.54 -1.13
N LEU A 166 -4.24 -18.43 -1.81
CA LEU A 166 -3.47 -17.31 -1.26
C LEU A 166 -4.13 -16.75 0.01
N GLU A 167 -5.45 -16.55 0.00
CA GLU A 167 -6.17 -16.09 1.20
C GLU A 167 -5.94 -17.04 2.37
N GLN A 168 -6.02 -18.35 2.15
CA GLN A 168 -5.82 -19.34 3.21
C GLN A 168 -4.38 -19.31 3.73
N ILE A 169 -3.38 -19.28 2.85
CA ILE A 169 -1.96 -19.23 3.25
C ILE A 169 -1.66 -17.97 4.08
N LEU A 170 -2.20 -16.82 3.67
CA LEU A 170 -2.05 -15.58 4.43
C LEU A 170 -2.67 -15.71 5.84
N ARG A 171 -3.85 -16.32 5.96
CA ARG A 171 -4.52 -16.57 7.25
C ARG A 171 -3.71 -17.52 8.13
N ASP A 172 -3.17 -18.59 7.56
CA ASP A 172 -2.31 -19.55 8.28
C ASP A 172 -1.01 -18.89 8.76
N ALA A 173 -0.53 -17.87 8.04
CA ALA A 173 0.57 -17.00 8.45
C ALA A 173 0.15 -15.88 9.44
N GLU A 174 -1.01 -15.97 10.08
CA GLU A 174 -1.57 -15.00 11.04
C GLU A 174 -1.80 -13.59 10.44
N ILE A 175 -1.91 -13.49 9.12
CA ILE A 175 -2.28 -12.28 8.41
C ILE A 175 -3.79 -12.29 8.20
N LYS A 176 -4.50 -11.25 8.66
CA LYS A 176 -5.91 -11.12 8.33
C LYS A 176 -6.05 -10.91 6.82
N ALA A 177 -6.48 -11.92 6.10
CA ALA A 177 -6.64 -11.85 4.66
C ALA A 177 -8.11 -11.92 4.26
N HIS A 178 -8.44 -11.22 3.15
CA HIS A 178 -9.75 -11.26 2.53
C HIS A 178 -9.61 -11.20 1.01
N PHE A 179 -10.01 -12.29 0.34
CA PHE A 179 -10.20 -12.29 -1.10
C PHE A 179 -11.56 -11.67 -1.40
N SER A 180 -11.54 -10.43 -1.84
CA SER A 180 -12.72 -9.57 -1.96
C SER A 180 -13.50 -9.86 -3.23
N ASN A 181 -14.82 -9.89 -3.12
CA ASN A 181 -15.74 -9.88 -4.26
C ASN A 181 -16.03 -8.45 -4.78
N ASN A 182 -15.54 -7.42 -4.10
CA ASN A 182 -15.66 -6.03 -4.50
C ASN A 182 -14.41 -5.23 -4.07
N ILE A 183 -13.28 -5.55 -4.69
CA ILE A 183 -11.99 -4.93 -4.34
C ILE A 183 -11.97 -3.43 -4.57
N ILE A 184 -12.72 -2.91 -5.54
CA ILE A 184 -12.80 -1.48 -5.79
C ILE A 184 -13.37 -0.75 -4.57
N ARG A 185 -14.46 -1.27 -3.99
CA ARG A 185 -15.06 -0.72 -2.75
C ARG A 185 -14.07 -0.78 -1.60
N ASP A 186 -13.45 -1.94 -1.37
CA ASP A 186 -12.60 -2.16 -0.21
C ASP A 186 -11.29 -1.34 -0.30
N ALA A 187 -10.72 -1.21 -1.50
CA ALA A 187 -9.55 -0.38 -1.73
C ALA A 187 -9.87 1.13 -1.61
N LEU A 188 -11.03 1.58 -2.16
CA LEU A 188 -11.47 2.96 -2.01
C LEU A 188 -11.80 3.31 -0.56
N GLN A 189 -12.37 2.40 0.20
CA GLN A 189 -12.63 2.61 1.63
C GLN A 189 -11.35 2.91 2.41
N LYS A 190 -10.27 2.16 2.14
CA LYS A 190 -8.96 2.48 2.70
C LYS A 190 -8.41 3.80 2.18
N PHE A 191 -8.48 4.00 0.87
CA PHE A 191 -7.94 5.17 0.19
C PHE A 191 -8.62 6.47 0.65
N ALA A 192 -9.91 6.42 0.98
CA ALA A 192 -10.69 7.55 1.52
C ALA A 192 -10.21 8.05 2.89
N PHE A 193 -9.34 7.31 3.57
CA PHE A 193 -8.63 7.81 4.75
C PHE A 193 -7.19 8.18 4.41
N VAL A 194 -6.47 7.28 3.73
CA VAL A 194 -5.01 7.42 3.54
C VAL A 194 -4.66 8.63 2.68
N SER A 195 -5.38 8.84 1.56
CA SER A 195 -5.12 9.94 0.65
C SER A 195 -5.48 11.31 1.26
N PRO A 196 -6.69 11.52 1.85
CA PRO A 196 -7.02 12.76 2.55
C PRO A 196 -6.06 13.11 3.69
N ALA A 197 -5.69 12.13 4.53
CA ALA A 197 -4.78 12.35 5.64
C ALA A 197 -3.38 12.75 5.14
N ALA A 198 -2.87 12.07 4.11
CA ALA A 198 -1.59 12.41 3.49
C ALA A 198 -1.62 13.80 2.83
N ALA A 199 -2.68 14.12 2.08
CA ALA A 199 -2.84 15.40 1.39
C ALA A 199 -2.92 16.56 2.37
N ALA A 200 -3.86 16.51 3.33
CA ALA A 200 -4.04 17.56 4.33
C ALA A 200 -2.83 17.69 5.25
N GLY A 201 -2.27 16.58 5.75
CA GLY A 201 -1.08 16.59 6.61
C GLY A 201 0.13 17.22 5.93
N SER A 202 0.32 16.97 4.63
CA SER A 202 1.40 17.62 3.87
C SER A 202 1.16 19.08 3.56
N TYR A 203 -0.10 19.45 3.27
CA TYR A 203 -0.48 20.81 2.90
C TYR A 203 -0.37 21.78 4.08
N PHE A 204 -0.91 21.41 5.25
CA PHE A 204 -0.85 22.23 6.47
C PHE A 204 0.47 22.07 7.23
N ASP A 205 1.19 20.96 7.02
CA ASP A 205 2.42 20.63 7.73
C ASP A 205 2.28 20.56 9.25
N VAL A 206 1.20 19.93 9.71
CA VAL A 206 0.82 19.81 11.13
C VAL A 206 0.72 18.35 11.58
N THR A 207 0.60 18.12 12.89
CA THR A 207 0.38 16.80 13.48
C THR A 207 -1.09 16.39 13.47
N CYS A 208 -1.39 15.13 13.80
CA CYS A 208 -2.76 14.62 13.89
C CYS A 208 -3.62 15.39 14.87
N GLU A 209 -3.04 16.00 15.92
CA GLU A 209 -3.75 16.80 16.91
C GLU A 209 -4.59 17.91 16.27
N ASN A 210 -4.04 18.61 15.26
CA ASN A 210 -4.75 19.68 14.57
C ASN A 210 -6.02 19.19 13.85
N PHE A 211 -6.02 17.96 13.37
CA PHE A 211 -7.19 17.33 12.73
C PHE A 211 -8.20 16.76 13.73
N GLN A 212 -7.83 16.60 15.00
CA GLN A 212 -8.70 16.09 16.08
C GLN A 212 -9.58 17.17 16.69
N HIS A 213 -9.31 18.43 16.39
CA HIS A 213 -10.09 19.59 16.85
C HIS A 213 -10.83 20.27 15.70
N SER A 214 -11.90 20.99 16.02
CA SER A 214 -12.62 21.80 15.02
C SER A 214 -11.72 22.91 14.50
N GLY A 215 -11.69 23.11 13.19
CA GLY A 215 -10.85 24.11 12.52
C GLY A 215 -10.68 23.81 11.03
N GLU A 216 -9.93 24.66 10.34
CA GLU A 216 -9.71 24.57 8.89
C GLU A 216 -9.09 23.22 8.48
N GLU A 217 -8.19 22.70 9.28
CA GLU A 217 -7.50 21.42 9.01
C GLU A 217 -8.49 20.25 9.00
N ARG A 218 -9.36 20.15 10.04
CA ARG A 218 -10.39 19.13 10.13
C ARG A 218 -11.44 19.25 9.04
N ASP A 219 -11.84 20.50 8.72
CA ASP A 219 -12.83 20.77 7.66
C ASP A 219 -12.26 20.40 6.28
N THR A 220 -10.99 20.72 6.02
CA THR A 220 -10.30 20.34 4.78
C THR A 220 -10.16 18.82 4.68
N PHE A 221 -9.72 18.13 5.74
CA PHE A 221 -9.64 16.68 5.77
C PHE A 221 -11.00 16.03 5.48
N THR A 222 -12.06 16.55 6.12
CA THR A 222 -13.44 16.10 5.90
C THR A 222 -13.87 16.31 4.44
N GLY A 223 -13.55 17.46 3.86
CA GLY A 223 -13.86 17.77 2.47
C GLY A 223 -13.14 16.83 1.48
N LEU A 224 -11.87 16.56 1.72
CA LEU A 224 -11.09 15.61 0.90
C LEU A 224 -11.68 14.20 0.95
N ILE A 225 -12.16 13.73 2.10
CA ILE A 225 -12.87 12.43 2.19
C ILE A 225 -14.13 12.46 1.33
N LYS A 226 -14.92 13.55 1.40
CA LYS A 226 -16.14 13.69 0.59
C LYS A 226 -15.86 13.66 -0.90
N GLU A 227 -14.75 14.24 -1.36
CA GLU A 227 -14.33 14.19 -2.77
C GLU A 227 -13.98 12.75 -3.21
N VAL A 228 -13.25 11.97 -2.38
CA VAL A 228 -12.99 10.55 -2.67
C VAL A 228 -14.28 9.71 -2.65
N VAL A 229 -15.20 9.99 -1.73
CA VAL A 229 -16.51 9.32 -1.69
C VAL A 229 -17.33 9.63 -2.94
N ALA A 230 -17.29 10.87 -3.43
CA ALA A 230 -17.97 11.25 -4.66
C ALA A 230 -17.39 10.52 -5.89
N LEU A 231 -16.07 10.36 -5.95
CA LEU A 231 -15.42 9.53 -6.97
C LEU A 231 -15.88 8.07 -6.90
N GLY A 232 -15.91 7.47 -5.71
CA GLY A 232 -16.40 6.11 -5.54
C GLY A 232 -17.84 5.93 -6.04
N LYS A 233 -18.73 6.89 -5.73
CA LYS A 233 -20.11 6.88 -6.24
C LYS A 233 -20.17 6.97 -7.77
N ALA A 234 -19.36 7.81 -8.37
CA ALA A 234 -19.27 7.93 -9.84
C ALA A 234 -18.73 6.65 -10.50
N MET A 235 -17.88 5.89 -9.78
CA MET A 235 -17.43 4.55 -10.20
C MET A 235 -18.46 3.45 -9.95
N GLY A 236 -19.66 3.78 -9.44
CA GLY A 236 -20.71 2.82 -9.12
C GLY A 236 -20.51 2.08 -7.80
N VAL A 237 -19.68 2.59 -6.91
CA VAL A 237 -19.41 1.98 -5.60
C VAL A 237 -20.45 2.46 -4.58
N GLU A 238 -21.11 1.50 -3.93
CA GLU A 238 -21.92 1.73 -2.75
C GLU A 238 -21.11 1.41 -1.49
N PHE A 239 -21.00 2.37 -0.60
CA PHE A 239 -20.34 2.20 0.69
C PHE A 239 -21.37 1.85 1.77
N GLU A 240 -21.08 0.80 2.54
CA GLU A 240 -21.96 0.33 3.64
C GLU A 240 -21.94 1.27 4.85
N GLN A 241 -20.92 2.13 4.95
CA GLN A 241 -20.70 3.04 6.07
C GLN A 241 -20.48 4.46 5.57
N ASP A 242 -20.75 5.44 6.42
CA ASP A 242 -20.33 6.82 6.17
C ASP A 242 -18.81 6.92 6.35
N LEU A 243 -18.08 7.02 5.22
CA LEU A 243 -16.62 7.09 5.22
C LEU A 243 -16.08 8.38 5.85
N VAL A 244 -16.89 9.45 5.91
CA VAL A 244 -16.53 10.67 6.64
C VAL A 244 -16.49 10.38 8.13
N GLU A 245 -17.55 9.78 8.66
CA GLU A 245 -17.63 9.40 10.09
C GLU A 245 -16.50 8.41 10.45
N VAL A 246 -16.28 7.39 9.60
CA VAL A 246 -15.20 6.41 9.78
C VAL A 246 -13.84 7.08 9.78
N GLY A 247 -13.59 7.97 8.80
CA GLY A 247 -12.31 8.68 8.67
C GLY A 247 -12.03 9.60 9.85
N LEU A 248 -13.04 10.33 10.32
CA LEU A 248 -12.90 11.17 11.51
C LEU A 248 -12.62 10.34 12.78
N LYS A 249 -13.32 9.24 13.00
CA LYS A 249 -13.05 8.32 14.12
C LYS A 249 -11.64 7.74 14.05
N MET A 250 -11.17 7.39 12.85
CA MET A 250 -9.79 6.90 12.67
C MET A 250 -8.76 8.00 13.00
N MET A 251 -8.97 9.23 12.55
CA MET A 251 -8.10 10.37 12.85
C MET A 251 -8.07 10.66 14.35
N ASP A 252 -9.23 10.67 15.00
CA ASP A 252 -9.36 10.92 16.44
C ASP A 252 -8.70 9.83 17.31
N ALA A 253 -8.51 8.63 16.74
CA ALA A 253 -7.85 7.50 17.42
C ALA A 253 -6.31 7.46 17.23
N LEU A 254 -5.76 8.31 16.36
CA LEU A 254 -4.30 8.39 16.17
C LEU A 254 -3.65 9.12 17.35
N LYS A 255 -2.35 8.84 17.57
CA LYS A 255 -1.58 9.63 18.55
C LYS A 255 -1.50 11.07 18.09
N PRO A 256 -1.74 12.06 18.96
CA PRO A 256 -1.78 13.49 18.61
C PRO A 256 -0.51 13.99 17.91
N ASP A 257 0.66 13.51 18.32
CA ASP A 257 1.97 13.88 17.80
C ASP A 257 2.35 13.17 16.48
N SER A 258 1.49 12.29 15.96
CA SER A 258 1.76 11.56 14.73
C SER A 258 1.69 12.45 13.49
N THR A 259 2.44 12.04 12.45
CA THR A 259 2.43 12.65 11.12
C THR A 259 2.27 11.58 10.04
N MET A 260 1.84 11.97 8.83
CA MET A 260 1.69 11.05 7.71
C MET A 260 3.04 10.74 7.06
N SER A 261 3.18 9.55 6.46
CA SER A 261 4.44 9.12 5.81
C SER A 261 4.84 10.07 4.67
N MET A 262 3.91 10.47 3.82
CA MET A 262 4.14 11.40 2.73
C MET A 262 4.65 12.76 3.24
N GLN A 263 4.04 13.30 4.30
CA GLN A 263 4.47 14.53 4.96
C GLN A 263 5.93 14.43 5.43
N ARG A 264 6.29 13.33 6.12
CA ARG A 264 7.68 13.09 6.57
C ARG A 264 8.68 12.99 5.42
N ASP A 265 8.29 12.37 4.30
CA ASP A 265 9.14 12.29 3.12
C ASP A 265 9.37 13.69 2.52
N ILE A 266 8.32 14.52 2.40
CA ILE A 266 8.40 15.91 1.92
C ILE A 266 9.26 16.77 2.85
N GLN A 267 9.04 16.71 4.17
CA GLN A 267 9.84 17.44 5.17
C GLN A 267 11.34 17.12 5.09
N ARG A 268 11.67 15.86 4.73
CA ARG A 268 13.04 15.38 4.56
C ARG A 268 13.59 15.60 3.15
N SER A 269 12.89 16.35 2.31
CA SER A 269 13.23 16.56 0.90
C SER A 269 13.48 15.26 0.13
N ARG A 270 12.72 14.22 0.47
CA ARG A 270 12.74 12.92 -0.22
C ARG A 270 11.63 12.86 -1.26
N GLN A 271 11.81 11.99 -2.24
CA GLN A 271 10.72 11.65 -3.17
C GLN A 271 9.55 11.07 -2.37
N SER A 272 8.34 11.53 -2.68
CA SER A 272 7.13 11.19 -1.94
C SER A 272 6.08 10.52 -2.84
N GLU A 273 5.00 10.03 -2.23
CA GLU A 273 3.87 9.46 -2.98
C GLU A 273 2.84 10.52 -3.41
N PHE A 274 3.23 11.78 -3.53
CA PHE A 274 2.33 12.90 -3.85
C PHE A 274 1.56 12.66 -5.16
N SER A 275 2.25 12.19 -6.20
CA SER A 275 1.62 11.86 -7.48
C SER A 275 0.52 10.79 -7.34
N GLY A 276 0.75 9.77 -6.53
CA GLY A 276 -0.20 8.67 -6.31
C GLY A 276 -1.33 9.02 -5.34
N LEU A 277 -1.08 9.84 -4.33
CA LEU A 277 -2.04 10.16 -3.28
C LEU A 277 -2.81 11.47 -3.51
N VAL A 278 -2.30 12.38 -4.34
CA VAL A 278 -2.94 13.65 -4.64
C VAL A 278 -3.25 13.78 -6.13
N THR A 279 -2.24 13.81 -7.00
CA THR A 279 -2.44 14.03 -8.43
C THR A 279 -3.33 12.95 -9.07
N ARG A 280 -3.22 11.70 -8.61
CA ARG A 280 -4.09 10.60 -9.05
C ARG A 280 -5.57 10.90 -8.82
N VAL A 281 -5.93 11.49 -7.68
CA VAL A 281 -7.33 11.85 -7.37
C VAL A 281 -7.85 12.92 -8.32
N VAL A 282 -7.03 13.92 -8.63
CA VAL A 282 -7.36 14.95 -9.64
C VAL A 282 -7.59 14.31 -11.01
N ASN A 283 -6.75 13.36 -11.41
CA ASN A 283 -6.91 12.66 -12.68
C ASN A 283 -8.18 11.80 -12.72
N LEU A 284 -8.47 11.07 -11.63
CA LEU A 284 -9.73 10.32 -11.51
C LEU A 284 -10.95 11.25 -11.53
N GLY A 285 -10.86 12.43 -10.92
CA GLY A 285 -11.92 13.46 -11.01
C GLY A 285 -12.23 13.82 -12.45
N LYS A 286 -11.20 14.04 -13.28
CA LYS A 286 -11.37 14.32 -14.72
C LYS A 286 -11.94 13.13 -15.49
N GLU A 287 -11.45 11.92 -15.21
CA GLU A 287 -11.86 10.69 -15.86
C GLU A 287 -13.35 10.37 -15.62
N TYR A 288 -13.81 10.55 -14.38
CA TYR A 288 -15.19 10.22 -13.96
C TYR A 288 -16.13 11.43 -13.93
N GLY A 289 -15.67 12.62 -14.35
CA GLY A 289 -16.47 13.84 -14.38
C GLY A 289 -16.88 14.35 -12.99
N VAL A 290 -16.05 14.11 -11.97
CA VAL A 290 -16.29 14.55 -10.58
C VAL A 290 -15.41 15.74 -10.23
N SER A 291 -16.02 16.80 -9.69
CA SER A 291 -15.27 17.96 -9.18
C SER A 291 -14.58 17.60 -7.87
N VAL A 292 -13.27 17.89 -7.80
CA VAL A 292 -12.40 17.64 -6.64
C VAL A 292 -11.58 18.88 -6.28
N PRO A 293 -12.22 20.02 -5.96
CA PRO A 293 -11.55 21.31 -5.85
C PRO A 293 -10.51 21.38 -4.73
N LEU A 294 -10.68 20.63 -3.64
CA LEU A 294 -9.68 20.60 -2.57
C LEU A 294 -8.43 19.83 -3.00
N TYR A 295 -8.59 18.73 -3.70
CA TYR A 295 -7.45 18.02 -4.28
C TYR A 295 -6.76 18.83 -5.37
N GLU A 296 -7.50 19.55 -6.21
CA GLU A 296 -6.93 20.47 -7.21
C GLU A 296 -6.09 21.55 -6.53
N LYS A 297 -6.63 22.22 -5.49
CA LYS A 297 -5.91 23.23 -4.70
C LYS A 297 -4.59 22.68 -4.13
N ILE A 298 -4.61 21.47 -3.54
CA ILE A 298 -3.42 20.87 -2.94
C ILE A 298 -2.44 20.40 -4.03
N ASN A 299 -2.94 19.90 -5.16
CA ASN A 299 -2.11 19.54 -6.30
C ASN A 299 -1.35 20.73 -6.88
N ASP A 300 -2.01 21.88 -7.05
CA ASP A 300 -1.40 23.12 -7.52
C ASP A 300 -0.35 23.66 -6.51
N TRP A 301 -0.64 23.55 -5.21
CA TRP A 301 0.33 23.86 -4.16
C TRP A 301 1.57 22.96 -4.24
N GLY A 302 1.39 21.67 -4.47
CA GLY A 302 2.49 20.74 -4.62
C GLY A 302 3.34 21.04 -5.86
N ALA A 303 2.70 21.34 -6.99
CA ALA A 303 3.36 21.75 -8.22
C ALA A 303 4.19 23.04 -8.02
N ALA A 304 3.64 24.06 -7.35
CA ALA A 304 4.34 25.29 -7.03
C ALA A 304 5.57 25.10 -6.13
N LYS A 305 5.55 24.06 -5.29
CA LYS A 305 6.69 23.66 -4.42
C LYS A 305 7.61 22.62 -5.05
N SER A 306 7.36 22.20 -6.29
CA SER A 306 8.13 21.16 -6.98
C SER A 306 8.20 19.85 -6.18
N ILE A 307 7.13 19.49 -5.47
CA ILE A 307 7.04 18.24 -4.70
C ILE A 307 6.97 17.08 -5.70
N LYS A 308 7.86 16.08 -5.50
CA LYS A 308 7.97 14.90 -6.35
C LYS A 308 7.50 13.66 -5.60
#